data_68508c902ed1f4dace22bc0acf18f522
#
_entry.id   68508c902ed1f4dace22bc0acf18f522
#
_cell.length_a   1.000
_cell.length_b   1.000
_cell.length_c   1.000
_cell.angle_alpha   90.00
_cell.angle_beta   90.00
_cell.angle_gamma   90.00
#
_symmetry.space_group_name_H-M   'P 1'
#
loop_
_entity.id
_entity.type
_entity.pdbx_description
1 polymer ?
#
loop_
_entity_poly.entity_id
_entity_poly.type
_entity_poly.pdbx_seq_one_letter_code
_entity_poly.pdbx_strand_id
1 'polypeptide(L)'
;MSVSGADGAVSESYIFTTSQDWFSHNIPIWEPYIDDLLSTLPLGRAPRALEVGSWEGRSAVYILTKICNTSDSLLVCIDHFDLLRTVAGRERHAKVVHNLTLTGSPFRILDEFSIPGLMTILNEEALANQDGGFDFVYIDGSHEADDTFLDAELAWRLTRPGGLIILDDYRWDREPASSMHHPARGIDAFMTLHEGQFELLHKEYQVILRKTVKMRIGFLHKSVSSYAPDSNPFEYGVYVAICVNSPFAMASAVALRSAIDATSGRMTFYIIDCGLQTEEKHKLEASIPQARADEVTLMFYPLPPGSRGLKEPTWAKVDMLMHPSLLPVERILYLDADVLVRRDLKDIWRTDMGTRHIGAARDIGYPMGHPGLPEVNRGRFYFNAGVLLVNLSLVRQRIPEMKNALATLKETAYKDQDFLNAFFSDEIYELDIVWNAGGLGTYASWPNDDRDSTWPQGLATLLVDPAIVHFTGVLHPNMFSVLNDSFQPWVSKPWGYSDAPGNPFTKHWWEVLEKTAWKGIRQDKTFKESLILAKKAVVEDALAEFERRVSVQ
;
A
#
# COMPACT_ATOMS: atom_id res chain seq x y z
N MET A 1 -1.95 -47.04 71.05
CA MET A 1 -0.71 -46.89 70.27
C MET A 1 -1.01 -45.89 69.19
N SER A 2 -0.61 -44.67 69.40
CA SER A 2 -0.74 -43.56 68.49
C SER A 2 0.47 -43.55 67.51
N VAL A 3 0.21 -43.59 66.23
CA VAL A 3 1.23 -43.30 65.22
C VAL A 3 0.93 -41.92 64.62
N SER A 4 1.70 -40.97 65.06
CA SER A 4 1.77 -39.63 64.43
C SER A 4 2.57 -39.70 63.16
N GLY A 5 1.90 -39.62 62.06
CA GLY A 5 2.54 -39.33 60.77
C GLY A 5 2.71 -37.81 60.59
N ALA A 6 3.90 -37.30 60.74
CA ALA A 6 4.25 -35.95 60.36
C ALA A 6 4.61 -36.00 58.86
N ASP A 7 3.67 -35.60 58.03
CA ASP A 7 3.99 -35.21 56.65
C ASP A 7 4.78 -33.90 56.69
N GLY A 8 6.10 -34.04 56.61
CA GLY A 8 6.99 -32.91 56.35
C GLY A 8 6.82 -32.47 54.93
N ALA A 9 5.96 -31.51 54.66
CA ALA A 9 5.97 -30.77 53.42
C ALA A 9 7.36 -30.09 53.28
N VAL A 10 8.21 -30.60 52.42
CA VAL A 10 9.43 -29.90 51.99
C VAL A 10 8.94 -28.61 51.34
N SER A 11 9.21 -27.46 51.96
CA SER A 11 8.91 -26.17 51.32
C SER A 11 9.79 -26.09 50.09
N GLU A 12 9.17 -26.20 48.92
CA GLU A 12 9.87 -25.99 47.66
C GLU A 12 10.40 -24.56 47.63
N SER A 13 11.69 -24.39 47.40
CA SER A 13 12.36 -23.09 47.33
C SER A 13 12.86 -22.81 45.93
N TYR A 14 12.99 -21.53 45.58
CA TYR A 14 13.63 -21.12 44.31
C TYR A 14 15.05 -21.62 44.20
N ILE A 15 15.44 -22.07 43.03
CA ILE A 15 16.75 -22.62 42.73
C ILE A 15 17.54 -21.63 41.87
N PHE A 16 18.38 -20.84 42.50
CA PHE A 16 19.26 -19.89 41.83
C PHE A 16 20.73 -20.16 42.17
N THR A 17 21.62 -19.91 41.20
CA THR A 17 23.07 -19.89 41.44
C THR A 17 23.43 -18.62 42.21
N THR A 18 23.89 -18.75 43.46
CA THR A 18 24.10 -17.64 44.39
C THR A 18 25.10 -16.60 43.87
N SER A 19 26.15 -17.04 43.10
CA SER A 19 27.15 -16.16 42.52
C SER A 19 26.69 -15.42 41.23
N GLN A 20 25.47 -15.67 40.78
CA GLN A 20 24.89 -15.15 39.55
C GLN A 20 23.64 -14.31 39.84
N ASP A 21 23.70 -13.47 40.86
CA ASP A 21 22.64 -12.49 41.12
C ASP A 21 23.00 -11.16 40.45
N TRP A 22 22.58 -11.05 39.21
CA TRP A 22 22.75 -9.81 38.41
C TRP A 22 21.51 -8.92 38.42
N PHE A 23 20.43 -9.35 39.07
CA PHE A 23 19.13 -8.69 39.03
C PHE A 23 18.74 -7.99 40.36
N SER A 24 18.97 -8.59 41.54
CA SER A 24 18.33 -8.12 42.77
C SER A 24 18.63 -6.67 43.16
N HIS A 25 19.76 -6.13 42.72
CA HIS A 25 20.13 -4.73 42.93
C HIS A 25 19.28 -3.74 42.12
N ASN A 26 18.58 -4.20 41.08
CA ASN A 26 17.68 -3.38 40.26
C ASN A 26 16.29 -3.18 40.91
N ILE A 27 15.90 -4.01 41.83
CA ILE A 27 14.55 -3.98 42.47
C ILE A 27 14.22 -2.60 43.04
N PRO A 28 15.06 -1.95 43.85
CA PRO A 28 14.74 -0.63 44.41
C PRO A 28 14.61 0.47 43.32
N ILE A 29 15.24 0.28 42.18
CA ILE A 29 15.14 1.21 41.05
C ILE A 29 13.81 1.02 40.33
N TRP A 30 13.35 -0.22 40.17
CA TRP A 30 12.13 -0.57 39.43
C TRP A 30 10.86 -0.27 40.22
N GLU A 31 10.85 -0.47 41.53
CA GLU A 31 9.64 -0.39 42.38
C GLU A 31 8.83 0.89 42.15
N PRO A 32 9.40 2.12 42.18
CA PRO A 32 8.59 3.33 42.01
C PRO A 32 7.87 3.41 40.65
N TYR A 33 8.52 2.94 39.60
CA TYR A 33 7.96 2.97 38.24
C TYR A 33 6.92 1.88 38.01
N ILE A 34 7.13 0.70 38.65
CA ILE A 34 6.15 -0.40 38.60
C ILE A 34 4.91 -0.01 39.40
N ASP A 35 5.05 0.58 40.57
CA ASP A 35 3.91 1.00 41.41
C ASP A 35 3.08 2.06 40.67
N ASP A 36 3.73 3.00 40.00
CA ASP A 36 3.06 3.99 39.14
C ASP A 36 2.35 3.31 37.95
N LEU A 37 3.03 2.41 37.25
CA LEU A 37 2.42 1.64 36.15
C LEU A 37 1.16 0.92 36.59
N LEU A 38 1.24 0.16 37.71
CA LEU A 38 0.12 -0.63 38.20
C LEU A 38 -1.05 0.27 38.64
N SER A 39 -0.78 1.47 39.18
CA SER A 39 -1.80 2.43 39.59
C SER A 39 -2.56 3.04 38.40
N THR A 40 -1.92 3.08 37.20
CA THR A 40 -2.46 3.69 35.98
C THR A 40 -3.12 2.69 35.04
N LEU A 41 -3.03 1.39 35.32
CA LEU A 41 -3.70 0.37 34.50
C LEU A 41 -5.23 0.58 34.48
N PRO A 42 -5.88 0.37 33.33
CA PRO A 42 -7.34 0.40 33.26
C PRO A 42 -7.99 -0.58 34.24
N LEU A 43 -9.06 -0.14 34.90
CA LEU A 43 -9.77 -0.96 35.86
C LEU A 43 -10.24 -2.29 35.25
N GLY A 44 -9.89 -3.40 35.89
CA GLY A 44 -10.25 -4.75 35.45
C GLY A 44 -9.34 -5.35 34.37
N ARG A 45 -8.30 -4.64 33.92
CA ARG A 45 -7.30 -5.21 33.02
C ARG A 45 -6.13 -5.82 33.79
N ALA A 46 -5.89 -7.11 33.57
CA ALA A 46 -4.73 -7.79 34.11
C ALA A 46 -3.44 -7.37 33.36
N PRO A 47 -2.33 -7.14 34.09
CA PRO A 47 -1.06 -6.76 33.47
C PRO A 47 -0.47 -7.90 32.65
N ARG A 48 0.21 -7.53 31.56
CA ARG A 48 0.98 -8.44 30.72
C ARG A 48 2.43 -7.96 30.64
N ALA A 49 3.37 -8.87 30.81
CA ALA A 49 4.79 -8.59 30.76
C ALA A 49 5.52 -9.45 29.75
N LEU A 50 6.59 -8.91 29.18
CA LEU A 50 7.51 -9.58 28.25
C LEU A 50 8.94 -9.42 28.78
N GLU A 51 9.67 -10.52 28.84
CA GLU A 51 11.09 -10.54 29.19
C GLU A 51 11.89 -11.18 28.06
N VAL A 52 13.01 -10.56 27.69
CA VAL A 52 14.00 -11.09 26.76
C VAL A 52 15.30 -11.29 27.53
N GLY A 53 15.76 -12.56 27.62
CA GLY A 53 16.87 -12.95 28.46
C GLY A 53 16.42 -13.26 29.91
N SER A 54 16.14 -14.51 30.19
CA SER A 54 15.61 -14.92 31.53
C SER A 54 16.67 -15.60 32.40
N TRP A 55 17.74 -16.13 31.80
CA TRP A 55 18.79 -16.88 32.47
C TRP A 55 18.24 -17.99 33.40
N GLU A 56 18.27 -17.84 34.72
CA GLU A 56 17.68 -18.78 35.72
C GLU A 56 16.32 -18.28 36.23
N GLY A 57 15.75 -17.20 35.66
CA GLY A 57 14.40 -16.67 35.94
C GLY A 57 14.31 -15.80 37.21
N ARG A 58 15.37 -15.17 37.68
CA ARG A 58 15.34 -14.34 38.88
C ARG A 58 14.49 -13.07 38.69
N SER A 59 14.69 -12.36 37.61
CA SER A 59 13.87 -11.22 37.18
C SER A 59 12.45 -11.64 36.83
N ALA A 60 12.28 -12.76 36.15
CA ALA A 60 10.98 -13.32 35.80
C ALA A 60 10.13 -13.66 37.03
N VAL A 61 10.73 -14.25 38.10
CA VAL A 61 10.05 -14.48 39.40
C VAL A 61 9.60 -13.16 40.01
N TYR A 62 10.44 -12.13 40.01
CA TYR A 62 10.05 -10.81 40.50
C TYR A 62 8.88 -10.22 39.69
N ILE A 63 8.94 -10.29 38.37
CA ILE A 63 7.87 -9.82 37.49
C ILE A 63 6.56 -10.56 37.76
N LEU A 64 6.60 -11.90 37.91
CA LEU A 64 5.42 -12.70 38.25
C LEU A 64 4.84 -12.40 39.61
N THR A 65 5.69 -12.16 40.59
CA THR A 65 5.23 -11.93 41.98
C THR A 65 4.80 -10.49 42.25
N LYS A 66 5.39 -9.52 41.54
CA LYS A 66 5.10 -8.09 41.75
C LYS A 66 4.10 -7.52 40.75
N ILE A 67 4.19 -7.92 39.47
CA ILE A 67 3.41 -7.35 38.36
C ILE A 67 2.32 -8.33 37.91
N CYS A 68 2.70 -9.51 37.45
CA CYS A 68 1.79 -10.52 36.88
C CYS A 68 1.32 -11.53 37.93
N ASN A 69 0.76 -11.07 39.04
CA ASN A 69 0.43 -11.88 40.22
C ASN A 69 -1.04 -12.31 40.31
N THR A 70 -1.79 -12.23 39.21
CA THR A 70 -3.20 -12.66 39.12
C THR A 70 -3.38 -13.77 38.09
N SER A 71 -4.47 -14.53 38.20
CA SER A 71 -4.80 -15.62 37.26
C SER A 71 -4.97 -15.20 35.83
N ASP A 72 -5.30 -13.93 35.60
CA ASP A 72 -5.57 -13.37 34.24
C ASP A 72 -4.38 -12.61 33.68
N SER A 73 -3.32 -12.44 34.49
CA SER A 73 -2.06 -11.83 34.04
C SER A 73 -1.19 -12.84 33.25
N LEU A 74 -0.19 -12.36 32.54
CA LEU A 74 0.70 -13.23 31.78
C LEU A 74 2.10 -12.63 31.69
N LEU A 75 3.12 -13.45 31.99
CA LEU A 75 4.50 -13.19 31.64
C LEU A 75 4.90 -14.07 30.46
N VAL A 76 5.48 -13.48 29.41
CA VAL A 76 6.15 -14.19 28.34
C VAL A 76 7.65 -13.99 28.47
N CYS A 77 8.42 -15.10 28.54
CA CYS A 77 9.87 -15.12 28.59
C CYS A 77 10.42 -15.63 27.25
N ILE A 78 11.45 -14.98 26.74
CA ILE A 78 12.20 -15.42 25.55
C ILE A 78 13.66 -15.59 25.98
N ASP A 79 14.17 -16.81 25.89
CA ASP A 79 15.59 -17.14 26.13
C ASP A 79 15.96 -18.36 25.31
N HIS A 80 17.13 -18.34 24.70
CA HIS A 80 17.54 -19.42 23.78
C HIS A 80 17.96 -20.71 24.52
N PHE A 81 18.36 -20.65 25.78
CA PHE A 81 18.86 -21.81 26.57
C PHE A 81 19.75 -22.75 25.75
N ASP A 82 20.65 -22.21 24.91
CA ASP A 82 21.48 -22.92 23.94
C ASP A 82 20.62 -23.85 23.01
N LEU A 83 19.38 -23.49 22.73
CA LEU A 83 18.36 -24.29 22.02
C LEU A 83 18.20 -25.70 22.63
N LEU A 84 18.39 -25.82 23.94
CA LEU A 84 18.39 -27.07 24.72
C LEU A 84 19.43 -28.13 24.25
N ARG A 85 20.42 -27.72 23.45
CA ARG A 85 21.43 -28.61 22.89
C ARG A 85 22.57 -28.91 23.87
N THR A 86 22.85 -28.01 24.80
CA THR A 86 23.90 -28.21 25.83
C THR A 86 23.29 -28.69 27.15
N VAL A 87 24.12 -29.27 28.03
CA VAL A 87 23.71 -29.64 29.39
C VAL A 87 23.38 -28.38 30.18
N ALA A 88 24.23 -27.35 30.10
CA ALA A 88 24.04 -26.09 30.81
C ALA A 88 22.74 -25.37 30.38
N GLY A 89 22.40 -25.36 29.08
CA GLY A 89 21.15 -24.79 28.58
C GLY A 89 19.92 -25.52 29.15
N ARG A 90 19.92 -26.85 29.15
CA ARG A 90 18.84 -27.64 29.74
C ARG A 90 18.71 -27.44 31.26
N GLU A 91 19.82 -27.30 31.97
CA GLU A 91 19.82 -27.02 33.42
C GLU A 91 19.26 -25.63 33.71
N ARG A 92 19.64 -24.59 32.94
CA ARG A 92 19.06 -23.23 33.08
C ARG A 92 17.56 -23.26 32.81
N HIS A 93 17.13 -23.86 31.70
CA HIS A 93 15.72 -24.00 31.35
C HIS A 93 14.94 -24.72 32.47
N ALA A 94 15.44 -25.85 33.01
CA ALA A 94 14.79 -26.56 34.11
C ALA A 94 14.65 -25.68 35.37
N LYS A 95 15.67 -24.88 35.70
CA LYS A 95 15.61 -23.92 36.81
C LYS A 95 14.55 -22.86 36.57
N VAL A 96 14.49 -22.24 35.38
CA VAL A 96 13.45 -21.26 35.06
C VAL A 96 12.07 -21.86 35.19
N VAL A 97 11.80 -23.02 34.57
CA VAL A 97 10.49 -23.68 34.66
C VAL A 97 10.13 -23.96 36.10
N HIS A 98 11.04 -24.51 36.92
CA HIS A 98 10.82 -24.76 38.36
C HIS A 98 10.49 -23.46 39.10
N ASN A 99 11.34 -22.44 38.97
CA ASN A 99 11.20 -21.19 39.67
C ASN A 99 9.90 -20.45 39.31
N LEU A 100 9.54 -20.39 38.04
CA LEU A 100 8.31 -19.72 37.61
C LEU A 100 7.06 -20.51 38.03
N THR A 101 7.12 -21.85 38.04
CA THR A 101 6.01 -22.71 38.53
C THR A 101 5.70 -22.45 40.00
N LEU A 102 6.70 -22.22 40.82
CA LEU A 102 6.53 -21.93 42.25
C LEU A 102 5.79 -20.61 42.53
N THR A 103 5.75 -19.67 41.58
CA THR A 103 4.99 -18.42 41.76
C THR A 103 3.48 -18.64 41.70
N GLY A 104 3.00 -19.72 41.10
CA GLY A 104 1.58 -19.98 40.88
C GLY A 104 0.92 -19.05 39.84
N SER A 105 1.65 -18.13 39.22
CA SER A 105 1.15 -17.17 38.24
C SER A 105 1.32 -17.68 36.81
N PRO A 106 0.48 -17.26 35.84
CA PRO A 106 0.60 -17.69 34.44
C PRO A 106 1.86 -17.17 33.75
N PHE A 107 2.58 -18.07 33.10
CA PHE A 107 3.73 -17.74 32.29
C PHE A 107 3.83 -18.59 31.02
N ARG A 108 4.61 -18.10 30.07
CA ARG A 108 4.98 -18.84 28.86
C ARG A 108 6.47 -18.64 28.59
N ILE A 109 7.16 -19.69 28.18
CA ILE A 109 8.57 -19.64 27.78
C ILE A 109 8.67 -19.97 26.29
N LEU A 110 9.48 -19.21 25.56
CA LEU A 110 9.92 -19.49 24.20
C LEU A 110 11.42 -19.81 24.22
N ASP A 111 11.77 -21.05 23.88
CA ASP A 111 13.16 -21.55 23.81
C ASP A 111 13.79 -21.14 22.49
N GLU A 112 13.91 -19.83 22.25
CA GLU A 112 14.30 -19.20 20.99
C GLU A 112 15.30 -18.06 21.24
N PHE A 113 16.10 -17.73 20.21
CA PHE A 113 16.82 -16.45 20.20
C PHE A 113 15.85 -15.27 20.24
N SER A 114 16.32 -14.12 20.74
CA SER A 114 15.47 -12.95 20.96
C SER A 114 14.69 -12.51 19.71
N ILE A 115 15.36 -12.36 18.56
CA ILE A 115 14.72 -11.89 17.33
C ILE A 115 13.64 -12.85 16.81
N PRO A 116 13.88 -14.16 16.59
CA PRO A 116 12.82 -15.10 16.20
C PRO A 116 11.68 -15.16 17.21
N GLY A 117 11.99 -15.16 18.52
CA GLY A 117 10.99 -15.16 19.57
C GLY A 117 10.11 -13.91 19.55
N LEU A 118 10.70 -12.73 19.47
CA LEU A 118 9.98 -11.46 19.34
C LEU A 118 9.12 -11.40 18.07
N MET A 119 9.61 -11.91 16.93
CA MET A 119 8.84 -12.00 15.69
C MET A 119 7.63 -12.94 15.84
N THR A 120 7.79 -14.05 16.56
CA THR A 120 6.68 -14.97 16.89
C THR A 120 5.61 -14.24 17.69
N ILE A 121 5.99 -13.54 18.77
CA ILE A 121 5.06 -12.77 19.61
C ILE A 121 4.41 -11.65 18.81
N LEU A 122 5.15 -10.91 17.96
CA LEU A 122 4.58 -9.87 17.11
C LEU A 122 3.48 -10.41 16.18
N ASN A 123 3.69 -11.57 15.58
CA ASN A 123 2.70 -12.21 14.72
C ASN A 123 1.44 -12.61 15.51
N GLU A 124 1.60 -13.15 16.71
CA GLU A 124 0.48 -13.56 17.58
C GLU A 124 -0.32 -12.33 18.06
N GLU A 125 0.37 -11.30 18.57
CA GLU A 125 -0.25 -10.08 19.09
C GLU A 125 -0.92 -9.26 17.98
N ALA A 126 -0.42 -9.30 16.74
CA ALA A 126 -1.07 -8.68 15.60
C ALA A 126 -2.45 -9.29 15.29
N LEU A 127 -2.69 -10.55 15.68
CA LEU A 127 -3.97 -11.25 15.54
C LEU A 127 -4.91 -11.03 16.74
N ALA A 128 -4.41 -10.53 17.86
CA ALA A 128 -5.14 -10.42 19.13
C ALA A 128 -6.12 -9.23 19.23
N ASN A 129 -6.43 -8.54 18.13
CA ASN A 129 -7.30 -7.35 18.09
C ASN A 129 -6.80 -6.21 18.99
N GLN A 130 -7.73 -5.56 19.74
CA GLN A 130 -7.41 -4.37 20.55
C GLN A 130 -6.70 -4.67 21.87
N ASP A 131 -6.67 -5.94 22.32
CA ASP A 131 -6.12 -6.34 23.61
C ASP A 131 -4.66 -6.81 23.54
N GLY A 132 -4.03 -6.78 22.36
CA GLY A 132 -2.65 -7.17 22.17
C GLY A 132 -1.63 -6.25 22.87
N GLY A 133 -0.40 -6.77 23.03
CA GLY A 133 0.74 -6.05 23.60
C GLY A 133 0.93 -6.22 25.11
N PHE A 134 2.00 -5.57 25.62
CA PHE A 134 2.51 -5.72 26.98
C PHE A 134 2.56 -4.38 27.70
N ASP A 135 2.29 -4.40 28.99
CA ASP A 135 2.34 -3.23 29.87
C ASP A 135 3.75 -3.01 30.44
N PHE A 136 4.50 -4.10 30.59
CA PHE A 136 5.87 -4.10 31.08
C PHE A 136 6.77 -4.94 30.18
N VAL A 137 7.90 -4.40 29.77
CA VAL A 137 8.87 -5.08 28.89
C VAL A 137 10.27 -4.91 29.48
N TYR A 138 11.01 -6.01 29.63
CA TYR A 138 12.39 -6.02 30.08
C TYR A 138 13.28 -6.70 29.05
N ILE A 139 14.33 -6.03 28.63
CA ILE A 139 15.30 -6.52 27.64
C ILE A 139 16.68 -6.62 28.27
N ASP A 140 17.12 -7.86 28.45
CA ASP A 140 18.40 -8.28 29.01
C ASP A 140 18.91 -9.52 28.23
N GLY A 141 18.93 -9.39 26.90
CA GLY A 141 19.23 -10.50 25.98
C GLY A 141 20.67 -10.51 25.51
N SER A 142 20.90 -10.02 24.30
CA SER A 142 22.24 -9.89 23.71
C SER A 142 22.92 -8.62 24.19
N HIS A 143 24.23 -8.71 24.42
CA HIS A 143 25.07 -7.56 24.81
C HIS A 143 25.80 -6.95 23.62
N GLU A 144 25.38 -7.26 22.38
CA GLU A 144 25.86 -6.64 21.15
C GLU A 144 24.96 -5.46 20.75
N ALA A 145 25.56 -4.36 20.32
CA ALA A 145 24.85 -3.12 20.04
C ALA A 145 23.73 -3.23 18.99
N ASP A 146 23.94 -3.99 17.93
CA ASP A 146 22.99 -4.20 16.84
C ASP A 146 21.81 -5.11 17.27
N ASP A 147 22.11 -6.17 18.01
CA ASP A 147 21.07 -7.04 18.59
C ASP A 147 20.23 -6.26 19.62
N THR A 148 20.88 -5.51 20.52
CA THR A 148 20.18 -4.67 21.52
C THR A 148 19.26 -3.65 20.86
N PHE A 149 19.71 -3.01 19.76
CA PHE A 149 18.87 -2.09 18.99
C PHE A 149 17.65 -2.82 18.41
N LEU A 150 17.85 -3.99 17.80
CA LEU A 150 16.80 -4.72 17.14
C LEU A 150 15.78 -5.31 18.13
N ASP A 151 16.25 -5.84 19.25
CA ASP A 151 15.40 -6.30 20.35
C ASP A 151 14.55 -5.16 20.91
N ALA A 152 15.16 -3.98 21.15
CA ALA A 152 14.45 -2.79 21.59
C ALA A 152 13.39 -2.34 20.56
N GLU A 153 13.68 -2.34 19.26
CA GLU A 153 12.75 -1.94 18.20
C GLU A 153 11.57 -2.90 18.06
N LEU A 154 11.80 -4.20 18.13
CA LEU A 154 10.73 -5.21 18.07
C LEU A 154 9.85 -5.18 19.33
N ALA A 155 10.47 -5.08 20.51
CA ALA A 155 9.76 -5.00 21.79
C ALA A 155 9.00 -3.68 21.95
N TRP A 156 9.52 -2.57 21.38
CA TRP A 156 8.81 -1.28 21.32
C TRP A 156 7.45 -1.39 20.62
N ARG A 157 7.38 -2.17 19.56
CA ARG A 157 6.13 -2.40 18.83
C ARG A 157 5.11 -3.14 19.68
N LEU A 158 5.58 -4.03 20.55
CA LEU A 158 4.78 -4.82 21.51
C LEU A 158 4.40 -4.05 22.76
N THR A 159 5.08 -2.95 23.09
CA THR A 159 4.80 -2.15 24.28
C THR A 159 3.56 -1.29 24.08
N ARG A 160 2.60 -1.35 24.99
CA ARG A 160 1.37 -0.53 24.99
C ARG A 160 1.67 0.94 25.31
N PRO A 161 0.81 1.89 24.89
CA PRO A 161 0.85 3.27 25.39
C PRO A 161 0.74 3.29 26.92
N GLY A 162 1.60 4.06 27.59
CA GLY A 162 1.73 4.09 29.05
C GLY A 162 2.58 2.97 29.64
N GLY A 163 2.89 1.94 28.86
CA GLY A 163 3.73 0.81 29.29
C GLY A 163 5.19 1.19 29.44
N LEU A 164 5.89 0.41 30.29
CA LEU A 164 7.31 0.56 30.55
C LEU A 164 8.13 -0.37 29.66
N ILE A 165 9.26 0.15 29.17
CA ILE A 165 10.32 -0.66 28.55
C ILE A 165 11.63 -0.37 29.30
N ILE A 166 12.28 -1.43 29.76
CA ILE A 166 13.56 -1.38 30.46
C ILE A 166 14.61 -2.05 29.59
N LEU A 167 15.66 -1.30 29.27
CA LEU A 167 16.80 -1.75 28.49
C LEU A 167 18.00 -1.88 29.43
N ASP A 168 18.51 -3.10 29.58
CA ASP A 168 19.63 -3.37 30.48
C ASP A 168 20.98 -3.00 29.83
N ASP A 169 22.04 -3.09 30.64
CA ASP A 169 23.44 -2.99 30.23
C ASP A 169 23.86 -1.68 29.54
N TYR A 170 23.14 -0.59 29.79
CA TYR A 170 23.51 0.71 29.21
C TYR A 170 24.93 1.16 29.65
N ARG A 171 25.39 0.77 30.85
CA ARG A 171 26.75 1.00 31.34
C ARG A 171 27.51 -0.30 31.59
N TRP A 172 27.34 -1.27 30.70
CA TRP A 172 28.02 -2.55 30.79
C TRP A 172 29.54 -2.37 30.80
N ASP A 173 30.23 -2.94 31.79
CA ASP A 173 31.64 -2.70 32.02
C ASP A 173 32.58 -3.73 31.39
N ARG A 174 32.03 -4.80 30.78
CA ARG A 174 32.83 -5.84 30.11
C ARG A 174 33.25 -5.47 28.71
N GLU A 175 32.60 -4.47 28.13
CA GLU A 175 32.94 -3.94 26.82
C GLU A 175 33.29 -2.45 26.96
N PRO A 176 34.39 -1.95 26.36
CA PRO A 176 34.69 -0.52 26.41
C PRO A 176 33.56 0.35 25.85
N ALA A 177 33.19 1.41 26.55
CA ALA A 177 32.12 2.33 26.11
C ALA A 177 32.38 2.96 24.74
N SER A 178 33.62 2.97 24.26
CA SER A 178 34.00 3.43 22.91
C SER A 178 33.84 2.36 21.83
N SER A 179 33.61 1.10 22.22
CA SER A 179 33.44 -0.03 21.28
C SER A 179 32.19 0.14 20.41
N MET A 180 32.30 -0.31 19.17
CA MET A 180 31.17 -0.37 18.27
C MET A 180 30.15 -1.45 18.68
N HIS A 181 30.55 -2.39 19.53
CA HIS A 181 29.72 -3.50 20.01
C HIS A 181 29.00 -3.19 21.32
N HIS A 182 29.35 -2.07 22.01
CA HIS A 182 28.79 -1.75 23.32
C HIS A 182 27.26 -1.54 23.26
N PRO A 183 26.46 -2.18 24.14
CA PRO A 183 24.99 -2.11 24.15
C PRO A 183 24.43 -0.68 24.14
N ALA A 184 25.09 0.26 24.85
CA ALA A 184 24.68 1.66 24.88
C ALA A 184 24.49 2.28 23.49
N ARG A 185 25.27 1.84 22.49
CA ARG A 185 25.16 2.38 21.12
C ARG A 185 23.82 1.97 20.48
N GLY A 186 23.40 0.75 20.71
CA GLY A 186 22.08 0.26 20.24
C GLY A 186 20.96 0.99 20.95
N ILE A 187 21.06 1.16 22.26
CA ILE A 187 20.09 1.88 23.08
C ILE A 187 19.99 3.36 22.69
N ASP A 188 21.12 4.04 22.50
CA ASP A 188 21.14 5.45 22.08
C ASP A 188 20.58 5.63 20.64
N ALA A 189 20.88 4.71 19.72
CA ALA A 189 20.30 4.70 18.38
C ALA A 189 18.78 4.53 18.43
N PHE A 190 18.27 3.60 19.24
CA PHE A 190 16.85 3.38 19.47
C PHE A 190 16.20 4.65 20.05
N MET A 191 16.77 5.24 21.10
CA MET A 191 16.25 6.46 21.71
C MET A 191 16.21 7.63 20.72
N THR A 192 17.25 7.77 19.90
CA THR A 192 17.30 8.82 18.87
C THR A 192 16.22 8.64 17.81
N LEU A 193 15.99 7.39 17.37
CA LEU A 193 14.94 7.07 16.38
C LEU A 193 13.53 7.38 16.92
N HIS A 194 13.30 7.18 18.20
CA HIS A 194 12.02 7.35 18.87
C HIS A 194 11.92 8.65 19.71
N GLU A 195 12.76 9.64 19.44
CA GLU A 195 12.71 10.93 20.14
C GLU A 195 11.29 11.54 20.09
N GLY A 196 10.80 12.00 21.26
CA GLY A 196 9.46 12.54 21.42
C GLY A 196 8.32 11.49 21.50
N GLN A 197 8.64 10.19 21.43
CA GLN A 197 7.66 9.10 21.52
C GLN A 197 7.66 8.38 22.87
N PHE A 198 8.50 8.79 23.78
CA PHE A 198 8.62 8.26 25.15
C PHE A 198 8.92 9.34 26.16
N GLU A 199 8.66 9.05 27.43
CA GLU A 199 9.17 9.75 28.60
C GLU A 199 10.37 8.98 29.14
N LEU A 200 11.52 9.65 29.29
CA LEU A 200 12.73 9.07 29.89
C LEU A 200 12.59 9.14 31.41
N LEU A 201 12.44 7.99 32.07
CA LEU A 201 12.24 7.89 33.52
C LEU A 201 13.55 7.68 34.28
N HIS A 202 14.48 6.90 33.71
CA HIS A 202 15.75 6.57 34.31
C HIS A 202 16.82 6.31 33.25
N LYS A 203 18.05 6.75 33.48
CA LYS A 203 19.18 6.48 32.58
C LYS A 203 20.50 6.43 33.38
N GLU A 204 20.81 5.23 33.85
CA GLU A 204 22.04 4.92 34.58
C GLU A 204 22.65 3.61 34.05
N TYR A 205 22.69 2.52 34.86
CA TYR A 205 23.09 1.20 34.38
C TYR A 205 22.02 0.61 33.44
N GLN A 206 20.76 0.90 33.73
CA GLN A 206 19.62 0.59 32.88
C GLN A 206 18.99 1.88 32.34
N VAL A 207 18.26 1.75 31.21
CA VAL A 207 17.38 2.81 30.69
C VAL A 207 15.94 2.38 30.84
N ILE A 208 15.13 3.23 31.51
CA ILE A 208 13.70 3.00 31.72
C ILE A 208 12.93 4.09 30.97
N LEU A 209 12.08 3.66 30.04
CA LEU A 209 11.25 4.53 29.21
C LEU A 209 9.77 4.20 29.41
N ARG A 210 8.92 5.24 29.41
CA ARG A 210 7.47 5.08 29.30
C ARG A 210 7.03 5.45 27.89
N LYS A 211 6.37 4.54 27.21
CA LYS A 211 5.87 4.78 25.86
C LYS A 211 4.68 5.74 25.86
N THR A 212 4.71 6.79 25.01
CA THR A 212 3.64 7.80 24.92
C THR A 212 2.79 7.69 23.65
N VAL A 213 3.23 6.88 22.68
CA VAL A 213 2.57 6.74 21.37
C VAL A 213 1.89 5.39 21.20
N LYS A 214 0.97 5.29 20.24
CA LYS A 214 0.24 4.07 19.92
C LYS A 214 1.18 2.96 19.42
N MET A 215 0.76 1.72 19.64
CA MET A 215 1.46 0.53 19.12
C MET A 215 1.42 0.49 17.59
N ARG A 216 2.49 -0.06 16.98
CA ARG A 216 2.65 -0.20 15.54
C ARG A 216 2.83 -1.66 15.11
N ILE A 217 2.10 -2.58 15.73
CA ILE A 217 2.22 -4.03 15.49
C ILE A 217 1.81 -4.38 14.06
N GLY A 218 0.71 -3.82 13.56
CA GLY A 218 0.12 -4.16 12.26
C GLY A 218 1.03 -3.99 11.06
N PHE A 219 2.12 -3.24 11.21
CA PHE A 219 3.11 -3.05 10.15
C PHE A 219 3.79 -4.35 9.69
N LEU A 220 3.96 -5.34 10.56
CA LEU A 220 4.65 -6.59 10.26
C LEU A 220 3.70 -7.73 9.83
N HIS A 221 2.39 -7.49 9.86
CA HIS A 221 1.41 -8.51 9.55
C HIS A 221 1.26 -8.71 8.03
N LYS A 222 1.34 -9.97 7.57
CA LYS A 222 1.26 -10.32 6.14
C LYS A 222 -0.16 -10.27 5.56
N SER A 223 -1.21 -10.36 6.37
CA SER A 223 -2.58 -10.35 5.88
C SER A 223 -3.22 -8.97 6.05
N VAL A 224 -3.28 -8.22 4.99
CA VAL A 224 -3.94 -6.90 4.92
C VAL A 224 -5.47 -7.02 5.05
N SER A 225 -6.02 -8.22 4.97
CA SER A 225 -7.47 -8.49 4.96
C SER A 225 -8.19 -8.27 6.29
N SER A 226 -7.45 -8.07 7.40
CA SER A 226 -8.04 -7.87 8.73
C SER A 226 -8.14 -6.40 9.18
N TYR A 227 -7.65 -5.47 8.38
CA TYR A 227 -7.76 -4.06 8.71
C TYR A 227 -9.07 -3.47 8.21
N ALA A 228 -9.87 -2.91 9.14
CA ALA A 228 -10.95 -2.03 8.73
C ALA A 228 -10.36 -0.83 7.96
N PRO A 229 -10.96 -0.42 6.83
CA PRO A 229 -10.43 0.66 5.98
C PRO A 229 -10.11 1.97 6.74
N ASP A 230 -10.82 2.22 7.84
CA ASP A 230 -10.70 3.46 8.61
C ASP A 230 -9.65 3.43 9.73
N SER A 231 -8.99 2.27 9.98
CA SER A 231 -8.07 2.08 11.10
C SER A 231 -6.62 1.85 10.71
N ASN A 232 -6.28 1.89 9.42
CA ASN A 232 -4.91 1.63 8.97
C ASN A 232 -4.05 2.92 9.05
N PRO A 233 -3.17 3.07 10.09
CA PRO A 233 -2.26 4.21 10.16
C PRO A 233 -1.19 4.18 9.05
N PHE A 234 -1.06 3.07 8.33
CA PHE A 234 -0.18 2.87 7.19
C PHE A 234 -0.99 2.71 5.91
N GLU A 235 -1.76 3.71 5.58
CA GLU A 235 -2.27 3.80 4.22
C GLU A 235 -1.05 4.05 3.31
N TYR A 236 -0.61 2.99 2.61
CA TYR A 236 0.53 3.07 1.66
C TYR A 236 0.24 4.02 0.49
N GLY A 237 -0.93 4.63 0.51
CA GLY A 237 -1.39 5.52 -0.53
C GLY A 237 -2.01 4.79 -1.72
N VAL A 238 -2.27 5.55 -2.75
CA VAL A 238 -2.85 5.05 -4.00
C VAL A 238 -1.71 4.74 -4.97
N TYR A 239 -1.71 3.53 -5.52
CA TYR A 239 -0.80 3.13 -6.59
C TYR A 239 -1.48 3.33 -7.93
N VAL A 240 -0.92 4.20 -8.76
CA VAL A 240 -1.47 4.54 -10.08
C VAL A 240 -0.50 4.11 -11.17
N ALA A 241 -0.97 3.47 -12.23
CA ALA A 241 -0.18 3.21 -13.43
C ALA A 241 -0.71 4.01 -14.62
N ILE A 242 0.20 4.57 -15.40
CA ILE A 242 -0.10 5.28 -16.65
C ILE A 242 0.88 4.80 -17.71
N CYS A 243 0.40 4.33 -18.87
CA CYS A 243 1.24 4.03 -20.02
C CYS A 243 1.40 5.29 -20.87
N VAL A 244 2.65 5.69 -21.11
CA VAL A 244 2.96 6.99 -21.70
C VAL A 244 3.98 6.87 -22.84
N ASN A 245 3.65 7.46 -23.98
CA ASN A 245 4.60 7.74 -25.08
C ASN A 245 4.78 9.25 -25.27
N SER A 246 5.78 9.68 -26.05
CA SER A 246 6.08 11.11 -26.26
C SER A 246 4.87 11.94 -26.70
N PRO A 247 4.01 11.53 -27.65
CA PRO A 247 2.83 12.31 -28.04
C PRO A 247 1.82 12.57 -26.90
N PHE A 248 1.80 11.70 -25.89
CA PHE A 248 0.89 11.80 -24.74
C PHE A 248 1.56 12.30 -23.46
N ALA A 249 2.86 12.63 -23.47
CA ALA A 249 3.59 13.10 -22.29
C ALA A 249 2.94 14.33 -21.63
N MET A 250 2.52 15.29 -22.43
CA MET A 250 1.83 16.50 -21.96
C MET A 250 0.46 16.17 -21.31
N ALA A 251 -0.31 15.31 -21.95
CA ALA A 251 -1.61 14.89 -21.44
C ALA A 251 -1.46 14.10 -20.13
N SER A 252 -0.46 13.22 -20.06
CA SER A 252 -0.12 12.46 -18.86
C SER A 252 0.25 13.37 -17.68
N ALA A 253 0.89 14.53 -17.94
CA ALA A 253 1.16 15.51 -16.89
C ALA A 253 -0.12 16.10 -16.30
N VAL A 254 -1.17 16.26 -17.10
CA VAL A 254 -2.49 16.70 -16.61
C VAL A 254 -3.16 15.58 -15.82
N ALA A 255 -3.14 14.34 -16.30
CA ALA A 255 -3.68 13.20 -15.57
C ALA A 255 -3.01 13.03 -14.21
N LEU A 256 -1.68 13.05 -14.18
CA LEU A 256 -0.86 12.99 -12.97
C LEU A 256 -1.16 14.18 -12.04
N ARG A 257 -1.11 15.41 -12.53
CA ARG A 257 -1.32 16.60 -11.72
C ARG A 257 -2.72 16.69 -11.15
N SER A 258 -3.75 16.39 -11.94
CA SER A 258 -5.12 16.37 -11.46
C SER A 258 -5.36 15.29 -10.40
N ALA A 259 -4.76 14.12 -10.56
CA ALA A 259 -4.81 13.06 -9.56
C ALA A 259 -4.16 13.48 -8.23
N ILE A 260 -3.00 14.14 -8.28
CA ILE A 260 -2.31 14.68 -7.10
C ILE A 260 -3.11 15.79 -6.43
N ASP A 261 -3.67 16.73 -7.21
CA ASP A 261 -4.46 17.85 -6.68
C ASP A 261 -5.78 17.36 -6.03
N ALA A 262 -6.37 16.28 -6.54
CA ALA A 262 -7.64 15.74 -6.06
C ALA A 262 -7.49 14.72 -4.92
N THR A 263 -6.34 14.08 -4.78
CA THR A 263 -6.14 12.96 -3.84
C THR A 263 -5.21 13.36 -2.72
N SER A 264 -5.65 13.19 -1.47
CA SER A 264 -4.83 13.46 -0.28
C SER A 264 -3.91 12.28 0.09
N GLY A 265 -2.78 12.56 0.77
CA GLY A 265 -1.83 11.57 1.27
C GLY A 265 -0.92 10.99 0.19
N ARG A 266 -0.31 9.85 0.48
CA ARG A 266 0.73 9.26 -0.37
C ARG A 266 0.19 8.70 -1.68
N MET A 267 0.91 8.95 -2.76
CA MET A 267 0.65 8.39 -4.09
C MET A 267 1.95 7.91 -4.73
N THR A 268 1.89 6.75 -5.40
CA THR A 268 3.00 6.26 -6.22
C THR A 268 2.51 6.06 -7.64
N PHE A 269 3.16 6.74 -8.58
CA PHE A 269 2.86 6.61 -10.01
C PHE A 269 3.90 5.72 -10.67
N TYR A 270 3.42 4.65 -11.29
CA TYR A 270 4.16 3.75 -12.16
C TYR A 270 3.98 4.23 -13.59
N ILE A 271 4.94 4.98 -14.10
CA ILE A 271 4.94 5.46 -15.49
C ILE A 271 5.55 4.37 -16.37
N ILE A 272 4.70 3.70 -17.13
CA ILE A 272 5.13 2.68 -18.09
C ILE A 272 5.59 3.42 -19.35
N ASP A 273 6.89 3.46 -19.52
CA ASP A 273 7.55 4.21 -20.56
C ASP A 273 7.48 3.47 -21.91
N CYS A 274 6.70 4.02 -22.82
CA CYS A 274 6.50 3.55 -24.19
C CYS A 274 7.31 4.37 -25.20
N GLY A 275 8.46 4.90 -24.81
CA GLY A 275 9.35 5.70 -25.66
C GLY A 275 9.36 7.20 -25.31
N LEU A 276 9.37 7.54 -24.02
CA LEU A 276 9.55 8.90 -23.52
C LEU A 276 10.99 9.39 -23.70
N GLN A 277 11.14 10.65 -24.06
CA GLN A 277 12.43 11.34 -24.04
C GLN A 277 12.82 11.72 -22.60
N THR A 278 14.13 11.86 -22.34
CA THR A 278 14.62 12.24 -20.99
C THR A 278 14.03 13.56 -20.50
N GLU A 279 13.90 14.55 -21.40
CA GLU A 279 13.31 15.85 -21.06
C GLU A 279 11.83 15.73 -20.65
N GLU A 280 11.07 14.84 -21.30
CA GLU A 280 9.66 14.60 -20.98
C GLU A 280 9.52 13.97 -19.59
N LYS A 281 10.41 13.06 -19.21
CA LYS A 281 10.47 12.48 -17.86
C LYS A 281 10.73 13.56 -16.82
N HIS A 282 11.72 14.41 -17.03
CA HIS A 282 11.99 15.54 -16.12
C HIS A 282 10.81 16.51 -16.03
N LYS A 283 10.09 16.76 -17.13
CA LYS A 283 8.88 17.58 -17.10
C LYS A 283 7.74 16.92 -16.31
N LEU A 284 7.58 15.60 -16.41
CA LEU A 284 6.59 14.87 -15.58
C LEU A 284 6.94 14.99 -14.10
N GLU A 285 8.19 14.79 -13.71
CA GLU A 285 8.67 14.98 -12.35
C GLU A 285 8.45 16.43 -11.86
N ALA A 286 8.80 17.41 -12.68
CA ALA A 286 8.62 18.84 -12.37
C ALA A 286 7.14 19.28 -12.31
N SER A 287 6.21 18.43 -12.73
CA SER A 287 4.77 18.68 -12.63
C SER A 287 4.20 18.33 -11.25
N ILE A 288 4.97 17.68 -10.38
CA ILE A 288 4.60 17.43 -8.99
C ILE A 288 4.66 18.74 -8.20
N PRO A 289 3.59 19.12 -7.45
CA PRO A 289 3.64 20.30 -6.58
C PRO A 289 4.72 20.14 -5.50
N GLN A 290 5.53 21.17 -5.27
CA GLN A 290 6.56 21.16 -4.22
C GLN A 290 6.00 20.80 -2.84
N ALA A 291 4.79 21.25 -2.51
CA ALA A 291 4.13 20.92 -1.25
C ALA A 291 3.74 19.45 -1.09
N ARG A 292 3.83 18.65 -2.15
CA ARG A 292 3.51 17.22 -2.17
C ARG A 292 4.73 16.34 -2.52
N ALA A 293 5.93 16.92 -2.60
CA ALA A 293 7.14 16.21 -3.03
C ALA A 293 7.47 14.99 -2.12
N ASP A 294 7.21 15.09 -0.84
CA ASP A 294 7.46 14.00 0.13
C ASP A 294 6.36 12.91 0.14
N GLU A 295 5.22 13.18 -0.50
CA GLU A 295 4.07 12.28 -0.53
C GLU A 295 3.89 11.58 -1.88
N VAL A 296 4.50 12.11 -2.95
CA VAL A 296 4.30 11.62 -4.31
C VAL A 296 5.60 11.09 -4.89
N THR A 297 5.56 9.83 -5.33
CA THR A 297 6.70 9.18 -5.99
C THR A 297 6.36 8.86 -7.44
N LEU A 298 7.24 9.22 -8.39
CA LEU A 298 7.20 8.76 -9.77
C LEU A 298 8.28 7.71 -10.00
N MET A 299 7.87 6.59 -10.62
CA MET A 299 8.76 5.50 -11.02
C MET A 299 8.59 5.24 -12.51
N PHE A 300 9.66 5.28 -13.28
CA PHE A 300 9.65 5.03 -14.72
C PHE A 300 10.10 3.61 -15.02
N TYR A 301 9.25 2.85 -15.71
CA TYR A 301 9.53 1.48 -16.12
C TYR A 301 9.41 1.34 -17.62
N PRO A 302 10.51 1.12 -18.35
CA PRO A 302 10.45 0.91 -19.77
C PRO A 302 9.73 -0.40 -20.08
N LEU A 303 8.87 -0.40 -21.10
CA LEU A 303 8.30 -1.64 -21.60
C LEU A 303 9.42 -2.56 -22.12
N PRO A 304 9.35 -3.87 -21.83
CA PRO A 304 10.33 -4.83 -22.32
C PRO A 304 10.44 -4.81 -23.87
N PRO A 305 11.64 -5.02 -24.44
CA PRO A 305 11.81 -5.15 -25.87
C PRO A 305 10.89 -6.22 -26.46
N GLY A 306 10.23 -5.89 -27.57
CA GLY A 306 9.28 -6.78 -28.23
C GLY A 306 7.83 -6.68 -27.75
N SER A 307 7.54 -5.86 -26.73
CA SER A 307 6.18 -5.55 -26.32
C SER A 307 5.39 -4.93 -27.48
N ARG A 308 4.10 -5.31 -27.58
CA ARG A 308 3.19 -4.74 -28.61
C ARG A 308 3.00 -3.24 -28.42
N GLY A 309 2.91 -2.79 -27.18
CA GLY A 309 2.71 -1.39 -26.80
C GLY A 309 3.81 -0.45 -27.27
N LEU A 310 5.01 -0.94 -27.60
CA LEU A 310 6.07 -0.12 -28.23
C LEU A 310 5.77 0.25 -29.67
N LYS A 311 4.96 -0.54 -30.38
CA LYS A 311 4.52 -0.28 -31.75
C LYS A 311 3.13 0.35 -31.80
N GLU A 312 2.25 -0.12 -30.93
CA GLU A 312 0.86 0.31 -30.82
C GLU A 312 0.57 0.62 -29.34
N PRO A 313 0.67 1.88 -28.91
CA PRO A 313 0.60 2.28 -27.50
C PRO A 313 -0.66 1.82 -26.74
N THR A 314 -1.77 1.58 -27.43
CA THR A 314 -2.99 1.04 -26.83
C THR A 314 -2.77 -0.32 -26.15
N TRP A 315 -1.87 -1.16 -26.69
CA TRP A 315 -1.53 -2.46 -26.12
C TRP A 315 -0.63 -2.40 -24.88
N ALA A 316 -0.07 -1.22 -24.57
CA ALA A 316 0.89 -1.07 -23.47
C ALA A 316 0.31 -1.50 -22.12
N LYS A 317 -0.99 -1.25 -21.86
CA LYS A 317 -1.64 -1.69 -20.62
C LYS A 317 -1.74 -3.21 -20.51
N VAL A 318 -1.97 -3.90 -21.61
CA VAL A 318 -1.99 -5.38 -21.63
C VAL A 318 -0.59 -5.94 -21.42
N ASP A 319 0.41 -5.37 -22.10
CA ASP A 319 1.82 -5.73 -21.88
C ASP A 319 2.24 -5.50 -20.42
N MET A 320 1.88 -4.36 -19.84
CA MET A 320 2.11 -4.05 -18.43
C MET A 320 1.53 -5.13 -17.50
N LEU A 321 0.30 -5.56 -17.71
CA LEU A 321 -0.35 -6.60 -16.91
C LEU A 321 0.36 -7.97 -17.03
N MET A 322 0.97 -8.25 -18.16
CA MET A 322 1.69 -9.49 -18.41
C MET A 322 3.14 -9.52 -17.91
N HIS A 323 3.67 -8.38 -17.44
CA HIS A 323 5.03 -8.27 -16.91
C HIS A 323 5.03 -7.92 -15.41
N PRO A 324 4.95 -8.91 -14.50
CA PRO A 324 4.84 -8.68 -13.05
C PRO A 324 5.97 -7.81 -12.47
N SER A 325 7.14 -7.81 -13.12
CA SER A 325 8.29 -7.00 -12.68
C SER A 325 8.10 -5.49 -12.85
N LEU A 326 7.15 -5.06 -13.72
CA LEU A 326 6.85 -3.64 -13.91
C LEU A 326 6.01 -3.05 -12.77
N LEU A 327 5.26 -3.88 -12.06
CA LEU A 327 4.35 -3.46 -11.00
C LEU A 327 4.54 -4.34 -9.76
N PRO A 328 5.48 -4.04 -8.87
CA PRO A 328 5.78 -4.86 -7.69
C PRO A 328 4.75 -4.66 -6.56
N VAL A 329 3.47 -4.51 -6.91
CA VAL A 329 2.34 -4.29 -6.00
C VAL A 329 1.23 -5.30 -6.29
N GLU A 330 0.31 -5.47 -5.34
CA GLU A 330 -0.79 -6.43 -5.49
C GLU A 330 -2.06 -5.81 -6.10
N ARG A 331 -2.16 -4.49 -6.06
CA ARG A 331 -3.30 -3.73 -6.57
C ARG A 331 -2.80 -2.48 -7.26
N ILE A 332 -3.44 -2.09 -8.34
CA ILE A 332 -3.10 -0.89 -9.11
C ILE A 332 -4.37 -0.22 -9.64
N LEU A 333 -4.40 1.09 -9.65
CA LEU A 333 -5.36 1.89 -10.39
C LEU A 333 -4.70 2.31 -11.71
N TYR A 334 -5.13 1.73 -12.81
CA TYR A 334 -4.68 2.15 -14.14
C TYR A 334 -5.50 3.33 -14.63
N LEU A 335 -4.81 4.34 -15.15
CA LEU A 335 -5.41 5.50 -15.81
C LEU A 335 -4.82 5.67 -17.20
N ASP A 336 -5.66 5.91 -18.20
CA ASP A 336 -5.18 6.40 -19.51
C ASP A 336 -4.61 7.81 -19.36
N ALA A 337 -3.73 8.19 -20.28
CA ALA A 337 -3.03 9.49 -20.26
C ALA A 337 -3.95 10.70 -20.51
N ASP A 338 -5.13 10.47 -21.06
CA ASP A 338 -6.11 11.48 -21.47
C ASP A 338 -7.30 11.60 -20.51
N VAL A 339 -7.03 11.45 -19.23
CA VAL A 339 -8.04 11.65 -18.18
C VAL A 339 -7.79 12.94 -17.40
N LEU A 340 -8.84 13.42 -16.72
CA LEU A 340 -8.81 14.51 -15.75
C LEU A 340 -9.48 14.03 -14.47
N VAL A 341 -8.70 13.86 -13.41
CA VAL A 341 -9.19 13.42 -12.11
C VAL A 341 -9.77 14.63 -11.36
N ARG A 342 -10.97 14.46 -10.75
CA ARG A 342 -11.71 15.52 -10.07
C ARG A 342 -12.12 15.19 -8.63
N ARG A 343 -12.09 13.91 -8.25
CA ARG A 343 -12.37 13.43 -6.89
C ARG A 343 -11.21 12.64 -6.33
N ASP A 344 -11.16 12.49 -5.01
CA ASP A 344 -10.14 11.71 -4.31
C ASP A 344 -10.17 10.25 -4.81
N LEU A 345 -9.03 9.78 -5.34
CA LEU A 345 -8.87 8.42 -5.85
C LEU A 345 -8.93 7.35 -4.76
N LYS A 346 -8.88 7.73 -3.48
CA LYS A 346 -9.06 6.79 -2.38
C LYS A 346 -10.44 6.15 -2.39
N ASP A 347 -11.46 6.84 -2.89
CA ASP A 347 -12.82 6.32 -2.94
C ASP A 347 -12.91 5.11 -3.87
N ILE A 348 -12.36 5.21 -5.10
CA ILE A 348 -12.28 4.07 -6.02
C ILE A 348 -11.26 3.04 -5.52
N TRP A 349 -10.13 3.49 -4.95
CA TRP A 349 -9.08 2.61 -4.44
C TRP A 349 -9.58 1.65 -3.36
N ARG A 350 -10.49 2.11 -2.48
CA ARG A 350 -11.07 1.33 -1.38
C ARG A 350 -12.18 0.39 -1.81
N THR A 351 -12.60 0.39 -3.07
CA THR A 351 -13.65 -0.50 -3.56
C THR A 351 -13.28 -1.96 -3.32
N ASP A 352 -14.09 -2.68 -2.57
CA ASP A 352 -13.94 -4.12 -2.42
C ASP A 352 -14.48 -4.83 -3.67
N MET A 353 -13.59 -5.41 -4.43
CA MET A 353 -13.94 -6.17 -5.63
C MET A 353 -14.14 -7.66 -5.35
N GLY A 354 -14.01 -8.12 -4.10
CA GLY A 354 -14.08 -9.54 -3.75
C GLY A 354 -13.06 -10.36 -4.55
N THR A 355 -13.55 -11.38 -5.25
CA THR A 355 -12.74 -12.28 -6.10
C THR A 355 -12.59 -11.80 -7.55
N ARG A 356 -13.01 -10.57 -7.87
CA ARG A 356 -12.95 -10.05 -9.23
C ARG A 356 -11.53 -9.56 -9.57
N HIS A 357 -11.15 -9.77 -10.82
CA HIS A 357 -9.80 -9.42 -11.31
C HIS A 357 -9.68 -7.94 -11.65
N ILE A 358 -10.72 -7.37 -12.25
CA ILE A 358 -10.74 -5.99 -12.75
C ILE A 358 -12.04 -5.30 -12.30
N GLY A 359 -11.92 -4.08 -11.77
CA GLY A 359 -13.01 -3.14 -11.61
C GLY A 359 -12.97 -2.12 -12.75
N ALA A 360 -14.07 -1.94 -13.46
CA ALA A 360 -14.17 -1.02 -14.59
C ALA A 360 -15.60 -0.48 -14.77
N ALA A 361 -15.72 0.73 -15.33
CA ALA A 361 -17.01 1.33 -15.68
C ALA A 361 -17.41 0.97 -17.11
N ARG A 362 -18.71 0.86 -17.37
CA ARG A 362 -19.23 0.58 -18.72
C ARG A 362 -18.76 1.62 -19.73
N ASP A 363 -18.55 1.17 -20.94
CA ASP A 363 -18.31 2.08 -22.06
C ASP A 363 -19.61 2.83 -22.43
N ILE A 364 -19.56 4.15 -22.47
CA ILE A 364 -20.75 4.98 -22.75
C ILE A 364 -21.26 4.77 -24.18
N GLY A 365 -20.35 4.46 -25.09
CA GLY A 365 -20.71 4.25 -26.48
C GLY A 365 -21.28 2.88 -26.76
N TYR A 366 -20.79 1.90 -26.07
CA TYR A 366 -21.14 0.49 -26.27
C TYR A 366 -21.31 -0.25 -24.94
N PRO A 367 -22.29 0.13 -24.11
CA PRO A 367 -22.42 -0.45 -22.77
C PRO A 367 -22.71 -1.96 -22.77
N MET A 368 -23.18 -2.48 -23.89
CA MET A 368 -23.50 -3.89 -24.13
C MET A 368 -22.62 -4.55 -25.21
N GLY A 369 -21.47 -3.94 -25.53
CA GLY A 369 -20.57 -4.36 -26.59
C GLY A 369 -20.97 -3.79 -27.96
N HIS A 370 -20.08 -3.91 -28.96
CA HIS A 370 -20.24 -3.34 -30.29
C HIS A 370 -20.38 -4.42 -31.39
N PRO A 371 -20.88 -4.07 -32.57
CA PRO A 371 -21.13 -5.05 -33.66
C PRO A 371 -19.87 -5.79 -34.15
N GLY A 372 -18.68 -5.24 -33.94
CA GLY A 372 -17.40 -5.87 -34.30
C GLY A 372 -16.94 -6.99 -33.37
N LEU A 373 -17.59 -7.17 -32.21
CA LEU A 373 -17.26 -8.26 -31.29
C LEU A 373 -17.83 -9.62 -31.79
N PRO A 374 -17.19 -10.75 -31.41
CA PRO A 374 -17.79 -12.06 -31.57
C PRO A 374 -19.20 -12.13 -30.93
N GLU A 375 -20.13 -12.87 -31.52
CA GLU A 375 -21.51 -12.95 -31.03
C GLU A 375 -21.61 -13.33 -29.55
N VAL A 376 -20.76 -14.23 -29.08
CA VAL A 376 -20.70 -14.67 -27.68
C VAL A 376 -20.44 -13.53 -26.70
N ASN A 377 -19.85 -12.44 -27.16
CA ASN A 377 -19.49 -11.27 -26.34
C ASN A 377 -20.44 -10.08 -26.52
N ARG A 378 -21.45 -10.19 -27.39
CA ARG A 378 -22.47 -9.15 -27.60
C ARG A 378 -23.61 -9.29 -26.60
N GLY A 379 -24.23 -8.16 -26.25
CA GLY A 379 -25.33 -8.13 -25.28
C GLY A 379 -24.90 -8.35 -23.84
N ARG A 380 -23.60 -8.29 -23.57
CA ARG A 380 -22.99 -8.40 -22.22
C ARG A 380 -22.42 -7.08 -21.77
N PHE A 381 -22.12 -7.01 -20.47
CA PHE A 381 -21.36 -5.91 -19.90
C PHE A 381 -20.07 -5.68 -20.71
N TYR A 382 -19.92 -4.45 -21.19
CA TYR A 382 -18.71 -4.03 -21.92
C TYR A 382 -18.17 -2.73 -21.31
N PHE A 383 -16.92 -2.76 -20.86
CA PHE A 383 -16.30 -1.65 -20.16
C PHE A 383 -15.32 -0.89 -21.04
N ASN A 384 -15.15 0.39 -20.72
CA ASN A 384 -14.06 1.20 -21.25
C ASN A 384 -12.77 0.97 -20.46
N ALA A 385 -11.69 0.66 -21.15
CA ALA A 385 -10.42 0.25 -20.55
C ALA A 385 -9.51 1.42 -20.13
N GLY A 386 -10.00 2.65 -20.06
CA GLY A 386 -9.20 3.81 -19.69
C GLY A 386 -9.05 4.07 -18.20
N VAL A 387 -9.93 3.47 -17.38
CA VAL A 387 -9.82 3.48 -15.91
C VAL A 387 -10.09 2.09 -15.40
N LEU A 388 -9.08 1.46 -14.80
CA LEU A 388 -9.18 0.08 -14.31
C LEU A 388 -8.62 -0.02 -12.89
N LEU A 389 -9.42 -0.54 -11.97
CA LEU A 389 -8.93 -0.99 -10.68
C LEU A 389 -8.57 -2.47 -10.80
N VAL A 390 -7.30 -2.84 -10.64
CA VAL A 390 -6.81 -4.18 -10.96
C VAL A 390 -6.29 -4.89 -9.72
N ASN A 391 -6.78 -6.10 -9.48
CA ASN A 391 -6.19 -7.04 -8.54
C ASN A 391 -5.06 -7.80 -9.24
N LEU A 392 -3.84 -7.29 -9.13
CA LEU A 392 -2.68 -7.86 -9.81
C LEU A 392 -2.32 -9.25 -9.31
N SER A 393 -2.63 -9.59 -8.06
CA SER A 393 -2.38 -10.92 -7.52
C SER A 393 -3.21 -11.99 -8.26
N LEU A 394 -4.47 -11.67 -8.59
CA LEU A 394 -5.33 -12.55 -9.38
C LEU A 394 -4.95 -12.55 -10.87
N VAL A 395 -4.71 -11.36 -11.45
CA VAL A 395 -4.34 -11.24 -12.88
C VAL A 395 -3.03 -11.99 -13.18
N ARG A 396 -2.04 -11.96 -12.29
CA ARG A 396 -0.78 -12.69 -12.46
C ARG A 396 -0.95 -14.19 -12.60
N GLN A 397 -1.94 -14.77 -11.94
CA GLN A 397 -2.25 -16.20 -12.05
C GLN A 397 -2.77 -16.57 -13.44
N ARG A 398 -3.35 -15.60 -14.17
CA ARG A 398 -3.92 -15.76 -15.50
C ARG A 398 -2.96 -15.42 -16.65
N ILE A 399 -1.70 -14.98 -16.36
CA ILE A 399 -0.74 -14.56 -17.40
C ILE A 399 -0.48 -15.64 -18.47
N PRO A 400 -0.30 -16.94 -18.13
CA PRO A 400 -0.13 -17.97 -19.16
C PRO A 400 -1.31 -18.04 -20.13
N GLU A 401 -2.53 -17.94 -19.62
CA GLU A 401 -3.76 -17.96 -20.41
C GLU A 401 -3.89 -16.68 -21.26
N MET A 402 -3.58 -15.51 -20.69
CA MET A 402 -3.55 -14.25 -21.43
C MET A 402 -2.60 -14.31 -22.63
N LYS A 403 -1.39 -14.85 -22.45
CA LYS A 403 -0.41 -15.04 -23.54
C LYS A 403 -0.94 -15.93 -24.64
N ASN A 404 -1.60 -17.04 -24.28
CA ASN A 404 -2.21 -17.95 -25.25
C ASN A 404 -3.37 -17.29 -26.01
N ALA A 405 -4.25 -16.57 -25.31
CA ALA A 405 -5.35 -15.82 -25.90
C ALA A 405 -4.86 -14.75 -26.87
N LEU A 406 -3.81 -14.00 -26.51
CA LEU A 406 -3.19 -13.00 -27.41
C LEU A 406 -2.55 -13.59 -28.66
N ALA A 407 -1.97 -14.79 -28.56
CA ALA A 407 -1.37 -15.46 -29.71
C ALA A 407 -2.40 -15.87 -30.78
N THR A 408 -3.64 -16.07 -30.39
CA THR A 408 -4.76 -16.47 -31.27
C THR A 408 -5.75 -15.34 -31.56
N LEU A 409 -5.50 -14.14 -31.00
CA LEU A 409 -6.37 -12.99 -31.17
C LEU A 409 -6.42 -12.53 -32.61
N LYS A 410 -7.64 -12.44 -33.14
CA LYS A 410 -7.89 -11.75 -34.41
C LYS A 410 -7.93 -10.23 -34.17
N GLU A 411 -7.57 -9.46 -35.17
CA GLU A 411 -7.65 -8.00 -35.11
C GLU A 411 -9.09 -7.56 -34.82
N THR A 412 -9.24 -6.65 -33.85
CA THR A 412 -10.51 -6.12 -33.39
C THR A 412 -10.52 -4.59 -33.45
N ALA A 413 -11.72 -4.00 -33.43
CA ALA A 413 -11.88 -2.56 -33.60
C ALA A 413 -11.25 -1.75 -32.45
N TYR A 414 -11.36 -2.24 -31.20
CA TYR A 414 -10.88 -1.56 -30.00
C TYR A 414 -9.75 -2.30 -29.30
N LYS A 415 -9.03 -3.14 -30.03
CA LYS A 415 -7.74 -3.74 -29.65
C LYS A 415 -7.68 -4.25 -28.20
N ASP A 416 -6.96 -3.54 -27.35
CA ASP A 416 -6.75 -3.84 -25.93
C ASP A 416 -8.06 -3.90 -25.14
N GLN A 417 -8.99 -2.97 -25.40
CA GLN A 417 -10.30 -2.94 -24.75
C GLN A 417 -11.11 -4.19 -25.08
N ASP A 418 -11.18 -4.57 -26.36
CA ASP A 418 -11.87 -5.79 -26.80
C ASP A 418 -11.25 -7.04 -26.21
N PHE A 419 -9.91 -7.10 -26.16
CA PHE A 419 -9.19 -8.21 -25.56
C PHE A 419 -9.52 -8.34 -24.06
N LEU A 420 -9.44 -7.25 -23.31
CA LEU A 420 -9.70 -7.27 -21.86
C LEU A 420 -11.15 -7.63 -21.55
N ASN A 421 -12.12 -7.10 -22.32
CA ASN A 421 -13.51 -7.43 -22.19
C ASN A 421 -13.81 -8.90 -22.50
N ALA A 422 -13.19 -9.45 -23.55
CA ALA A 422 -13.38 -10.86 -23.91
C ALA A 422 -12.71 -11.81 -22.91
N PHE A 423 -11.50 -11.47 -22.45
CA PHE A 423 -10.71 -12.34 -21.59
C PHE A 423 -11.23 -12.39 -20.15
N PHE A 424 -11.64 -11.24 -19.58
CA PHE A 424 -12.10 -11.13 -18.19
C PHE A 424 -13.64 -11.06 -18.06
N SER A 425 -14.41 -11.41 -19.06
CA SER A 425 -15.86 -11.17 -19.16
C SER A 425 -16.68 -11.49 -17.91
N ASP A 426 -16.34 -12.56 -17.19
CA ASP A 426 -17.05 -13.01 -15.98
C ASP A 426 -16.34 -12.63 -14.66
N GLU A 427 -15.22 -11.91 -14.75
CA GLU A 427 -14.33 -11.59 -13.64
C GLU A 427 -14.22 -10.09 -13.37
N ILE A 428 -15.23 -9.33 -13.80
CA ILE A 428 -15.27 -7.87 -13.73
C ILE A 428 -16.19 -7.43 -12.60
N TYR A 429 -15.72 -6.43 -11.85
CA TYR A 429 -16.51 -5.64 -10.92
C TYR A 429 -16.98 -4.36 -11.63
N GLU A 430 -18.30 -4.13 -11.71
CA GLU A 430 -18.85 -2.93 -12.32
C GLU A 430 -18.65 -1.73 -11.39
N LEU A 431 -17.83 -0.77 -11.82
CA LEU A 431 -17.67 0.51 -11.16
C LEU A 431 -18.74 1.50 -11.61
N ASP A 432 -19.08 2.47 -10.75
CA ASP A 432 -19.94 3.57 -11.13
C ASP A 432 -19.34 4.34 -12.32
N ILE A 433 -20.18 4.72 -13.26
CA ILE A 433 -19.81 5.43 -14.49
C ILE A 433 -19.11 6.78 -14.23
N VAL A 434 -19.31 7.39 -13.08
CA VAL A 434 -18.61 8.64 -12.69
C VAL A 434 -17.09 8.49 -12.66
N TRP A 435 -16.59 7.25 -12.51
CA TRP A 435 -15.16 6.96 -12.48
C TRP A 435 -14.51 6.84 -13.86
N ASN A 436 -15.32 6.84 -14.94
CA ASN A 436 -14.78 6.86 -16.30
C ASN A 436 -15.79 7.55 -17.25
N ALA A 437 -16.04 8.83 -17.00
CA ALA A 437 -16.97 9.64 -17.77
C ALA A 437 -16.39 10.01 -19.13
N GLY A 438 -16.56 9.13 -20.13
CA GLY A 438 -16.08 9.28 -21.50
C GLY A 438 -17.06 9.98 -22.44
N GLY A 439 -16.58 10.42 -23.61
CA GLY A 439 -17.41 10.92 -24.73
C GLY A 439 -18.24 12.16 -24.45
N LEU A 440 -17.96 12.89 -23.37
CA LEU A 440 -18.72 14.08 -23.00
C LEU A 440 -18.62 15.19 -24.05
N GLY A 441 -19.74 15.79 -24.37
CA GLY A 441 -19.85 16.89 -25.35
C GLY A 441 -20.37 16.45 -26.70
N THR A 442 -19.65 15.65 -27.46
CA THR A 442 -20.07 15.21 -28.81
C THR A 442 -20.79 13.87 -28.79
N TYR A 443 -20.19 12.91 -28.14
CA TYR A 443 -20.59 11.52 -28.26
C TYR A 443 -21.78 11.17 -27.34
N ALA A 444 -21.82 11.70 -26.14
CA ALA A 444 -22.90 11.46 -25.18
C ALA A 444 -24.27 12.02 -25.63
N SER A 445 -24.27 12.89 -26.64
CA SER A 445 -25.49 13.49 -27.19
C SER A 445 -26.08 12.74 -28.41
N TRP A 446 -25.39 11.71 -28.92
CA TRP A 446 -25.90 10.95 -30.05
C TRP A 446 -26.92 9.89 -29.58
N PRO A 447 -27.99 9.63 -30.37
CA PRO A 447 -28.93 8.55 -30.07
C PRO A 447 -28.20 7.21 -29.98
N ASN A 448 -28.48 6.43 -28.94
CA ASN A 448 -27.93 5.11 -28.72
C ASN A 448 -28.86 4.30 -27.82
N ASP A 449 -29.57 3.35 -28.42
CA ASP A 449 -30.60 2.56 -27.73
C ASP A 449 -30.03 1.74 -26.56
N ASP A 450 -28.85 1.18 -26.71
CA ASP A 450 -28.18 0.42 -25.64
C ASP A 450 -27.78 1.32 -24.46
N ARG A 451 -27.26 2.51 -24.74
CA ARG A 451 -26.96 3.50 -23.70
C ARG A 451 -28.22 3.98 -23.01
N ASP A 452 -29.25 4.35 -23.79
CA ASP A 452 -30.48 4.91 -23.26
C ASP A 452 -31.25 3.88 -22.44
N SER A 453 -31.15 2.58 -22.80
CA SER A 453 -31.72 1.46 -22.02
C SER A 453 -30.89 1.16 -20.76
N THR A 454 -29.56 1.30 -20.83
CA THR A 454 -28.65 1.09 -19.68
C THR A 454 -28.80 2.19 -18.63
N TRP A 455 -28.95 3.45 -19.09
CA TRP A 455 -29.13 4.62 -18.23
C TRP A 455 -30.41 5.39 -18.58
N PRO A 456 -31.61 4.88 -18.21
CA PRO A 456 -32.88 5.51 -18.58
C PRO A 456 -33.05 6.94 -18.05
N GLN A 457 -32.34 7.27 -16.99
CA GLN A 457 -32.34 8.62 -16.38
C GLN A 457 -31.38 9.58 -17.08
N GLY A 458 -30.67 9.11 -18.12
CA GLY A 458 -29.66 9.85 -18.83
C GLY A 458 -28.35 10.00 -18.06
N LEU A 459 -27.39 10.69 -18.67
CA LEU A 459 -26.04 10.89 -18.16
C LEU A 459 -25.79 12.35 -17.71
N ALA A 460 -26.85 13.08 -17.38
CA ALA A 460 -26.75 14.50 -17.03
C ALA A 460 -25.81 14.79 -15.82
N THR A 461 -25.73 13.85 -14.87
CA THR A 461 -24.83 13.96 -13.72
C THR A 461 -23.35 13.97 -14.13
N LEU A 462 -22.99 13.28 -15.21
CA LEU A 462 -21.61 13.27 -15.73
C LEU A 462 -21.20 14.61 -16.33
N LEU A 463 -22.15 15.44 -16.75
CA LEU A 463 -21.86 16.77 -17.27
C LEU A 463 -21.58 17.79 -16.15
N VAL A 464 -21.94 17.46 -14.92
CA VAL A 464 -21.80 18.35 -13.76
C VAL A 464 -20.67 17.90 -12.85
N ASP A 465 -20.69 16.64 -12.41
CA ASP A 465 -19.79 16.16 -11.35
C ASP A 465 -19.29 14.72 -11.57
N PRO A 466 -18.55 14.44 -12.67
CA PRO A 466 -17.83 13.18 -12.81
C PRO A 466 -16.63 13.12 -11.88
N ALA A 467 -16.26 11.94 -11.41
CA ALA A 467 -15.06 11.72 -10.60
C ALA A 467 -13.78 11.74 -11.47
N ILE A 468 -13.86 11.10 -12.65
CA ILE A 468 -12.80 11.12 -13.67
C ILE A 468 -13.45 11.42 -15.02
N VAL A 469 -13.00 12.49 -15.66
CA VAL A 469 -13.34 12.77 -17.06
C VAL A 469 -12.35 12.07 -17.96
N HIS A 470 -12.83 11.31 -18.93
CA HIS A 470 -12.01 10.66 -19.93
C HIS A 470 -12.29 11.27 -21.30
N PHE A 471 -11.29 11.92 -21.88
CA PHE A 471 -11.40 12.58 -23.17
C PHE A 471 -11.28 11.58 -24.33
N THR A 472 -12.25 10.67 -24.41
CA THR A 472 -12.28 9.61 -25.42
C THR A 472 -12.52 10.17 -26.83
N GLY A 473 -11.98 9.47 -27.84
CA GLY A 473 -12.20 9.80 -29.24
C GLY A 473 -13.62 9.49 -29.71
N VAL A 474 -14.04 10.12 -30.80
CA VAL A 474 -15.26 9.79 -31.51
C VAL A 474 -15.04 8.59 -32.40
N LEU A 475 -15.99 7.64 -32.40
CA LEU A 475 -15.76 6.32 -32.93
C LEU A 475 -15.78 6.21 -34.45
N HIS A 476 -16.55 6.95 -35.18
CA HIS A 476 -16.63 6.85 -36.64
C HIS A 476 -17.03 8.19 -37.26
N PRO A 477 -16.09 9.14 -37.42
CA PRO A 477 -16.40 10.34 -38.16
C PRO A 477 -16.77 9.94 -39.60
N ASN A 478 -17.98 10.26 -40.01
CA ASN A 478 -18.28 10.24 -41.42
C ASN A 478 -17.62 11.46 -42.07
N MET A 479 -17.52 11.46 -43.39
CA MET A 479 -16.86 12.50 -44.13
C MET A 479 -17.44 13.90 -43.91
N PHE A 480 -18.76 14.01 -43.79
CA PHE A 480 -19.41 15.30 -43.50
C PHE A 480 -19.04 15.82 -42.13
N SER A 481 -18.89 14.93 -41.16
CA SER A 481 -18.44 15.27 -39.83
C SER A 481 -16.99 15.77 -39.83
N VAL A 482 -16.12 15.14 -40.62
CA VAL A 482 -14.70 15.54 -40.71
C VAL A 482 -14.57 16.93 -41.36
N LEU A 483 -15.41 17.26 -42.33
CA LEU A 483 -15.41 18.58 -42.99
C LEU A 483 -16.04 19.67 -42.09
N ASN A 484 -16.80 19.29 -41.09
CA ASN A 484 -17.33 20.24 -40.11
C ASN A 484 -16.27 20.52 -39.04
N ASP A 485 -15.92 21.78 -38.81
CA ASP A 485 -14.93 22.20 -37.81
C ASP A 485 -15.20 21.73 -36.37
N SER A 486 -16.45 21.40 -36.07
CA SER A 486 -16.85 20.87 -34.75
C SER A 486 -16.70 19.37 -34.60
N PHE A 487 -16.40 18.64 -35.67
CA PHE A 487 -16.32 17.18 -35.65
C PHE A 487 -15.03 16.68 -36.34
N GLN A 488 -14.15 16.08 -35.55
CA GLN A 488 -12.86 15.60 -36.02
C GLN A 488 -12.37 14.43 -35.17
N PRO A 489 -11.46 13.56 -35.62
CA PRO A 489 -10.95 12.42 -34.86
C PRO A 489 -10.39 12.78 -33.48
N TRP A 490 -9.82 14.00 -33.35
CA TRP A 490 -9.20 14.51 -32.12
C TRP A 490 -10.05 15.55 -31.37
N VAL A 491 -11.28 15.71 -31.76
CA VAL A 491 -12.21 16.71 -31.18
C VAL A 491 -12.42 16.50 -29.68
N SER A 492 -12.36 15.26 -29.23
CA SER A 492 -12.49 14.93 -27.81
C SER A 492 -11.26 15.25 -26.96
N LYS A 493 -10.13 15.61 -27.59
CA LYS A 493 -8.88 15.93 -26.89
C LYS A 493 -8.73 17.44 -26.72
N PRO A 494 -8.59 17.97 -25.49
CA PRO A 494 -8.38 19.40 -25.25
C PRO A 494 -7.18 19.98 -25.99
N TRP A 495 -6.12 19.18 -26.15
CA TRP A 495 -4.90 19.59 -26.87
C TRP A 495 -4.95 19.32 -28.38
N GLY A 496 -6.06 18.82 -28.87
CA GLY A 496 -6.29 18.66 -30.31
C GLY A 496 -6.64 20.00 -30.96
N TYR A 497 -6.58 20.04 -32.30
CA TYR A 497 -6.79 21.27 -33.06
C TYR A 497 -8.21 21.87 -32.94
N SER A 498 -9.18 21.14 -32.41
CA SER A 498 -10.54 21.62 -32.16
C SER A 498 -10.84 21.87 -30.69
N ASP A 499 -9.89 21.65 -29.79
CA ASP A 499 -9.99 21.97 -28.36
C ASP A 499 -11.24 21.35 -27.67
N ALA A 500 -11.54 20.10 -28.00
CA ALA A 500 -12.66 19.31 -27.45
C ALA A 500 -14.00 20.08 -27.33
N PRO A 501 -14.58 20.61 -28.44
CA PRO A 501 -15.77 21.42 -28.38
C PRO A 501 -16.96 20.66 -27.78
N GLY A 502 -17.73 21.36 -26.93
CA GLY A 502 -18.88 20.80 -26.22
C GLY A 502 -18.56 19.99 -24.97
N ASN A 503 -17.27 19.69 -24.70
CA ASN A 503 -16.90 19.06 -23.44
C ASN A 503 -16.81 20.13 -22.33
N PRO A 504 -17.61 20.04 -21.25
CA PRO A 504 -17.68 21.08 -20.22
C PRO A 504 -16.40 21.20 -19.37
N PHE A 505 -15.50 20.22 -19.46
CA PHE A 505 -14.27 20.16 -18.65
C PHE A 505 -13.01 20.57 -19.41
N THR A 506 -13.10 20.98 -20.66
CA THR A 506 -11.97 21.45 -21.46
C THR A 506 -11.21 22.59 -20.79
N LYS A 507 -11.93 23.59 -20.27
CA LYS A 507 -11.33 24.71 -19.53
C LYS A 507 -10.57 24.24 -18.29
N HIS A 508 -11.14 23.33 -17.51
CA HIS A 508 -10.49 22.75 -16.31
C HIS A 508 -9.22 21.97 -16.69
N TRP A 509 -9.24 21.21 -17.79
CA TRP A 509 -8.05 20.53 -18.29
C TRP A 509 -6.89 21.49 -18.55
N TRP A 510 -7.16 22.62 -19.21
CA TRP A 510 -6.16 23.66 -19.48
C TRP A 510 -5.70 24.36 -18.20
N GLU A 511 -6.57 24.60 -17.24
CA GLU A 511 -6.21 25.16 -15.93
C GLU A 511 -5.25 24.25 -15.16
N VAL A 512 -5.44 22.94 -15.26
CA VAL A 512 -4.51 21.96 -14.65
C VAL A 512 -3.19 21.94 -15.41
N LEU A 513 -3.20 22.00 -16.75
CA LEU A 513 -1.98 22.05 -17.55
C LEU A 513 -1.09 23.24 -17.16
N GLU A 514 -1.68 24.40 -16.91
CA GLU A 514 -0.94 25.59 -16.46
C GLU A 514 -0.24 25.43 -15.11
N LYS A 515 -0.55 24.36 -14.38
CA LYS A 515 0.14 23.97 -13.14
C LYS A 515 1.25 22.94 -13.35
N THR A 516 1.48 22.50 -14.59
CA THR A 516 2.49 21.50 -14.96
C THR A 516 3.72 22.16 -15.59
N ALA A 517 4.74 21.37 -15.89
CA ALA A 517 5.93 21.84 -16.61
C ALA A 517 5.66 22.21 -18.09
N TRP A 518 4.45 21.95 -18.61
CA TRP A 518 4.00 22.39 -19.93
C TRP A 518 3.23 23.71 -19.90
N LYS A 519 3.28 24.43 -18.78
CA LYS A 519 2.70 25.76 -18.64
C LYS A 519 3.06 26.68 -19.81
N GLY A 520 2.07 27.39 -20.37
CA GLY A 520 2.25 28.34 -21.45
C GLY A 520 2.32 27.73 -22.86
N ILE A 521 2.22 26.39 -23.01
CA ILE A 521 2.32 25.72 -24.32
C ILE A 521 1.32 26.27 -25.36
N ARG A 522 0.14 26.72 -24.93
CA ARG A 522 -0.85 27.35 -25.84
C ARG A 522 -0.33 28.62 -26.52
N GLN A 523 0.71 29.26 -25.99
CA GLN A 523 1.33 30.43 -26.59
C GLN A 523 2.51 30.07 -27.50
N ASP A 524 3.00 28.84 -27.40
CA ASP A 524 4.12 28.36 -28.20
C ASP A 524 3.78 28.31 -29.68
N LYS A 525 4.71 28.81 -30.52
CA LYS A 525 4.52 28.91 -31.97
C LYS A 525 4.51 27.53 -32.61
N THR A 526 5.41 26.66 -32.20
CA THR A 526 5.56 25.30 -32.75
C THR A 526 4.31 24.47 -32.45
N PHE A 527 3.78 24.60 -31.23
CA PHE A 527 2.53 23.93 -30.83
C PHE A 527 1.35 24.42 -31.71
N LYS A 528 1.20 25.73 -31.92
CA LYS A 528 0.15 26.28 -32.80
C LYS A 528 0.27 25.80 -34.24
N GLU A 529 1.48 25.79 -34.77
CA GLU A 529 1.75 25.29 -36.14
C GLU A 529 1.42 23.79 -36.24
N SER A 530 1.74 22.97 -35.24
CA SER A 530 1.40 21.55 -35.22
C SER A 530 -0.10 21.30 -35.28
N LEU A 531 -0.92 22.13 -34.61
CA LEU A 531 -2.38 22.04 -34.65
C LEU A 531 -2.94 22.36 -36.03
N ILE A 532 -2.38 23.40 -36.71
CA ILE A 532 -2.77 23.75 -38.07
C ILE A 532 -2.45 22.61 -39.04
N LEU A 533 -1.26 22.01 -38.92
CA LEU A 533 -0.84 20.89 -39.75
C LEU A 533 -1.72 19.64 -39.50
N ALA A 534 -2.03 19.36 -38.25
CA ALA A 534 -2.93 18.24 -37.89
C ALA A 534 -4.33 18.41 -38.51
N LYS A 535 -4.90 19.62 -38.42
CA LYS A 535 -6.18 19.94 -39.05
C LYS A 535 -6.13 19.74 -40.57
N LYS A 536 -5.07 20.26 -41.21
CA LYS A 536 -4.88 20.16 -42.66
C LYS A 536 -4.81 18.69 -43.11
N ALA A 537 -4.01 17.86 -42.44
CA ALA A 537 -3.86 16.44 -42.76
C ALA A 537 -5.23 15.70 -42.68
N VAL A 538 -6.00 15.92 -41.62
CA VAL A 538 -7.31 15.28 -41.48
C VAL A 538 -8.30 15.68 -42.57
N VAL A 539 -8.27 16.95 -42.99
CA VAL A 539 -9.13 17.43 -44.09
C VAL A 539 -8.70 16.82 -45.43
N GLU A 540 -7.40 16.75 -45.68
CA GLU A 540 -6.85 16.15 -46.91
C GLU A 540 -7.21 14.64 -46.99
N ASP A 541 -7.04 13.90 -45.91
CA ASP A 541 -7.41 12.48 -45.82
C ASP A 541 -8.91 12.27 -46.09
N ALA A 542 -9.76 13.13 -45.52
CA ALA A 542 -11.20 13.06 -45.72
C ALA A 542 -11.62 13.35 -47.14
N LEU A 543 -10.98 14.33 -47.80
CA LEU A 543 -11.23 14.62 -49.21
C LEU A 543 -10.78 13.47 -50.11
N ALA A 544 -9.63 12.89 -49.85
CA ALA A 544 -9.12 11.74 -50.59
C ALA A 544 -10.06 10.51 -50.46
N GLU A 545 -10.58 10.28 -49.26
CA GLU A 545 -11.56 9.22 -49.02
C GLU A 545 -12.89 9.49 -49.75
N PHE A 546 -13.34 10.74 -49.78
CA PHE A 546 -14.52 11.14 -50.53
C PHE A 546 -14.36 10.87 -52.02
N GLU A 547 -13.26 11.35 -52.60
CA GLU A 547 -12.95 11.16 -54.01
C GLU A 547 -12.90 9.67 -54.40
N ARG A 548 -12.28 8.85 -53.54
CA ARG A 548 -12.24 7.40 -53.71
C ARG A 548 -13.64 6.76 -53.74
N ARG A 549 -14.54 7.17 -52.82
CA ARG A 549 -15.89 6.63 -52.77
C ARG A 549 -16.76 7.08 -53.95
N VAL A 550 -16.60 8.32 -54.40
CA VAL A 550 -17.35 8.83 -55.56
C VAL A 550 -16.85 8.24 -56.86
N SER A 551 -15.54 7.95 -56.98
CA SER A 551 -14.99 7.34 -58.21
C SER A 551 -15.32 5.85 -58.39
N VAL A 552 -15.80 5.18 -57.36
CA VAL A 552 -16.21 3.77 -57.38
C VAL A 552 -17.71 3.61 -57.70
N GLN A 553 -18.51 4.68 -57.70
CA GLN A 553 -19.88 4.73 -58.18
C GLN A 553 -19.92 5.09 -59.66
#